data_a173ca0e51ed20ec2736a32af21d7022
#
_entry.id   a173ca0e51ed20ec2736a32af21d7022
#
_cell.length_a   1.000
_cell.length_b   1.000
_cell.length_c   1.000
_cell.angle_alpha   90.00
_cell.angle_beta   90.00
_cell.angle_gamma   90.00
#
_symmetry.space_group_name_H-M   'P 1'
#
loop_
_entity.id
_entity.type
_entity.pdbx_description
1 polymer ?
#
loop_
_entity_poly.entity_id
_entity_poly.type
_entity_poly.pdbx_seq_one_letter_code
_entity_poly.pdbx_strand_id
1 'polypeptide(L)'
;GFDPDLKAILEEQKKPVSFWEDGLGTFTLNRSVGWFETEAEWLGQPARLDFDRDENRADCLTHFHTLMERQEEWDQRVRGLAAEKLLDLANDWAQESEEGRETAEITQEQFMERMELDAIQIYEDGAFEFWFNDGDLFWGHSIHVTGSLTNGPEEAQMEG
;
A
#
# COMPACT_ATOMS: atom_id res chain seq x y z
N GLY A 1 38.66 26.97 -9.92
CA GLY A 1 39.05 25.83 -9.15
C GLY A 1 37.90 25.10 -8.54
N PHE A 2 38.04 23.83 -8.41
CA PHE A 2 37.02 22.94 -7.82
C PHE A 2 37.27 22.84 -6.31
N ASP A 3 36.25 23.10 -5.51
CA ASP A 3 36.33 23.00 -4.06
C ASP A 3 36.16 21.52 -3.63
N PRO A 4 37.25 20.88 -3.06
CA PRO A 4 37.15 19.50 -2.61
C PRO A 4 36.10 19.26 -1.51
N ASP A 5 35.88 20.25 -0.63
CA ASP A 5 34.88 20.15 0.43
C ASP A 5 33.47 20.15 -0.13
N LEU A 6 33.20 20.95 -1.15
CA LEU A 6 31.93 20.98 -1.84
C LEU A 6 31.65 19.63 -2.54
N LYS A 7 32.67 19.04 -3.17
CA LYS A 7 32.54 17.73 -3.80
C LYS A 7 32.21 16.65 -2.79
N ALA A 8 32.86 16.66 -1.62
CA ALA A 8 32.60 15.72 -0.54
C ALA A 8 31.16 15.85 -0.02
N ILE A 9 30.68 17.08 0.14
CA ILE A 9 29.29 17.34 0.56
C ILE A 9 28.30 16.82 -0.47
N LEU A 10 28.54 17.06 -1.76
CA LEU A 10 27.67 16.56 -2.83
C LEU A 10 27.64 15.04 -2.92
N GLU A 11 28.80 14.40 -2.73
CA GLU A 11 28.91 12.94 -2.71
C GLU A 11 28.16 12.34 -1.51
N GLU A 12 28.27 12.96 -0.35
CA GLU A 12 27.55 12.55 0.86
C GLU A 12 26.04 12.66 0.67
N GLN A 13 25.55 13.73 0.03
CA GLN A 13 24.13 13.93 -0.27
C GLN A 13 23.58 12.90 -1.26
N LYS A 14 24.44 12.29 -2.08
CA LYS A 14 24.02 11.28 -3.05
C LYS A 14 24.00 9.87 -2.47
N LYS A 15 24.59 9.66 -1.29
CA LYS A 15 24.60 8.35 -0.65
C LYS A 15 23.19 7.96 -0.23
N PRO A 16 22.82 6.68 -0.40
CA PRO A 16 21.53 6.21 0.10
C PRO A 16 21.42 6.38 1.61
N VAL A 17 20.26 6.82 2.07
CA VAL A 17 19.93 6.87 3.49
C VAL A 17 19.05 5.66 3.76
N SER A 18 19.54 4.74 4.57
CA SER A 18 18.82 3.52 4.86
C SER A 18 19.07 3.04 6.29
N PHE A 19 18.18 2.18 6.77
CA PHE A 19 18.32 1.50 8.06
C PHE A 19 17.69 0.11 7.96
N TRP A 20 18.16 -0.78 8.81
CA TRP A 20 17.63 -2.14 8.91
C TRP A 20 16.61 -2.25 10.05
N GLU A 21 15.47 -2.90 9.78
CA GLU A 21 14.49 -3.26 10.80
C GLU A 21 14.25 -4.77 10.75
N ASP A 22 14.56 -5.46 11.86
CA ASP A 22 14.38 -6.90 11.94
C ASP A 22 12.92 -7.29 11.68
N GLY A 23 12.72 -8.32 10.87
CA GLY A 23 11.39 -8.77 10.48
C GLY A 23 10.75 -8.01 9.33
N LEU A 24 11.26 -6.84 8.96
CA LEU A 24 10.74 -6.03 7.87
C LEU A 24 11.73 -5.85 6.72
N GLY A 25 13.02 -5.65 7.02
CA GLY A 25 14.06 -5.49 6.01
C GLY A 25 14.72 -4.12 6.04
N THR A 26 15.41 -3.79 4.95
CA THR A 26 16.09 -2.52 4.80
C THR A 26 15.15 -1.47 4.23
N PHE A 27 14.93 -0.39 4.99
CA PHE A 27 14.21 0.79 4.52
C PHE A 27 15.19 1.77 3.91
N THR A 28 14.86 2.29 2.74
CA THR A 28 15.69 3.29 2.04
C THR A 28 14.85 4.53 1.78
N LEU A 29 15.43 5.71 2.02
CA LEU A 29 14.77 6.97 1.75
C LEU A 29 14.61 7.17 0.24
N ASN A 30 13.37 7.30 -0.20
CA ASN A 30 13.04 7.70 -1.55
C ASN A 30 12.91 9.24 -1.55
N ARG A 31 13.92 9.92 -2.06
CA ARG A 31 14.00 11.39 -2.00
C ARG A 31 12.98 12.08 -2.91
N SER A 32 12.52 11.40 -3.94
CA SER A 32 11.53 11.95 -4.86
C SER A 32 10.19 12.19 -4.19
N VAL A 33 9.83 11.32 -3.26
CA VAL A 33 8.53 11.37 -2.57
C VAL A 33 8.66 11.66 -1.08
N GLY A 34 9.86 11.60 -0.52
CA GLY A 34 10.12 11.97 0.87
C GLY A 34 9.71 10.93 1.90
N TRP A 35 9.68 9.66 1.53
CA TRP A 35 9.37 8.58 2.47
C TRP A 35 10.47 7.52 2.52
N PHE A 36 10.50 6.74 3.61
CA PHE A 36 11.28 5.53 3.71
C PHE A 36 10.44 4.36 3.20
N GLU A 37 11.07 3.49 2.40
CA GLU A 37 10.37 2.34 1.83
C GLU A 37 11.19 1.06 1.89
N THR A 38 10.51 -0.06 1.99
CA THR A 38 11.09 -1.39 1.85
C THR A 38 10.15 -2.27 1.06
N GLU A 39 10.66 -3.35 0.50
CA GLU A 39 9.83 -4.40 -0.06
C GLU A 39 9.77 -5.55 0.95
N ALA A 40 8.56 -5.90 1.37
CA ALA A 40 8.32 -6.98 2.31
C ALA A 40 7.39 -8.02 1.69
N GLU A 41 7.25 -9.16 2.35
CA GLU A 41 6.30 -10.18 1.91
C GLU A 41 4.99 -10.02 2.71
N TRP A 42 3.90 -9.89 1.98
CA TRP A 42 2.55 -9.89 2.55
C TRP A 42 1.83 -11.10 2.00
N LEU A 43 1.53 -12.06 2.88
CA LEU A 43 0.93 -13.34 2.50
C LEU A 43 1.67 -14.01 1.33
N GLY A 44 3.01 -13.95 1.38
CA GLY A 44 3.88 -14.58 0.38
C GLY A 44 4.07 -13.79 -0.91
N GLN A 45 3.51 -12.59 -1.02
CA GLN A 45 3.67 -11.74 -2.20
C GLN A 45 4.41 -10.45 -1.83
N PRO A 46 5.23 -9.91 -2.73
CA PRO A 46 5.96 -8.69 -2.43
C PRO A 46 5.01 -7.50 -2.36
N ALA A 47 5.22 -6.65 -1.37
CA ALA A 47 4.48 -5.40 -1.20
C ALA A 47 5.41 -4.34 -0.64
N ARG A 48 5.23 -3.10 -1.09
CA ARG A 48 6.00 -1.97 -0.57
C ARG A 48 5.38 -1.52 0.74
N LEU A 49 6.23 -1.35 1.76
CA LEU A 49 5.87 -0.69 3.01
C LEU A 49 6.55 0.66 3.02
N ASP A 50 5.82 1.74 3.30
CA ASP A 50 6.40 3.08 3.33
C ASP A 50 5.80 3.95 4.44
N PHE A 51 6.58 4.93 4.89
CA PHE A 51 6.14 5.96 5.83
C PHE A 51 6.91 7.26 5.55
N ASP A 52 6.25 8.39 5.70
CA ASP A 52 6.87 9.70 5.47
C ASP A 52 8.03 9.91 6.44
N ARG A 53 9.13 10.49 5.94
CA ARG A 53 10.33 10.72 6.75
C ARG A 53 10.11 11.64 7.94
N ASP A 54 9.05 12.47 7.90
CA ASP A 54 8.71 13.40 8.99
C ASP A 54 7.86 12.74 10.08
N GLU A 55 7.35 11.53 9.82
CA GLU A 55 6.64 10.75 10.83
C GLU A 55 7.62 10.16 11.86
N ASN A 56 7.12 9.82 13.05
CA ASN A 56 7.92 9.15 14.07
C ASN A 56 8.27 7.73 13.61
N ARG A 57 9.55 7.49 13.37
CA ARG A 57 10.04 6.19 12.85
C ARG A 57 9.66 5.04 13.77
N ALA A 58 9.93 5.17 15.06
CA ALA A 58 9.70 4.08 16.01
C ALA A 58 8.22 3.69 16.05
N ASP A 59 7.33 4.67 16.04
CA ASP A 59 5.89 4.42 16.05
C ASP A 59 5.44 3.76 14.75
N CYS A 60 5.90 4.25 13.59
CA CYS A 60 5.57 3.65 12.31
C CYS A 60 6.02 2.19 12.21
N LEU A 61 7.25 1.89 12.65
CA LEU A 61 7.76 0.52 12.65
C LEU A 61 6.95 -0.38 13.56
N THR A 62 6.57 0.09 14.75
CA THR A 62 5.71 -0.65 15.67
C THR A 62 4.38 -1.01 14.99
N HIS A 63 3.80 -0.06 14.27
CA HIS A 63 2.53 -0.29 13.55
C HIS A 63 2.68 -1.30 12.42
N PHE A 64 3.78 -1.27 11.67
CA PHE A 64 4.05 -2.29 10.66
C PHE A 64 4.15 -3.68 11.29
N HIS A 65 4.85 -3.81 12.42
CA HIS A 65 4.93 -5.09 13.11
C HIS A 65 3.56 -5.60 13.55
N THR A 66 2.70 -4.71 14.02
CA THR A 66 1.33 -5.07 14.41
C THR A 66 0.54 -5.62 13.21
N LEU A 67 0.65 -4.99 12.04
CA LEU A 67 0.02 -5.48 10.83
C LEU A 67 0.59 -6.83 10.41
N MET A 68 1.91 -6.96 10.42
CA MET A 68 2.60 -8.18 9.97
C MET A 68 2.29 -9.39 10.83
N GLU A 69 2.10 -9.20 12.13
CA GLU A 69 1.74 -10.29 13.06
C GLU A 69 0.40 -10.92 12.74
N ARG A 70 -0.52 -10.17 12.13
CA ARG A 70 -1.88 -10.62 11.81
C ARG A 70 -2.25 -10.31 10.37
N GLN A 71 -1.35 -10.61 9.44
CA GLN A 71 -1.53 -10.32 8.02
C GLN A 71 -2.84 -10.86 7.46
N GLU A 72 -3.16 -12.12 7.77
CA GLU A 72 -4.37 -12.76 7.23
C GLU A 72 -5.63 -12.03 7.68
N GLU A 73 -5.70 -11.67 8.96
CA GLU A 73 -6.84 -10.96 9.51
C GLU A 73 -6.98 -9.57 8.91
N TRP A 74 -5.88 -8.81 8.85
CA TRP A 74 -5.91 -7.46 8.28
C TRP A 74 -6.22 -7.48 6.79
N ASP A 75 -5.62 -8.40 6.06
CA ASP A 75 -5.86 -8.54 4.62
C ASP A 75 -7.34 -8.82 4.33
N GLN A 76 -7.93 -9.74 5.08
CA GLN A 76 -9.34 -10.11 4.92
C GLN A 76 -10.25 -8.91 5.22
N ARG A 77 -9.97 -8.17 6.28
CA ARG A 77 -10.76 -7.00 6.66
C ARG A 77 -10.65 -5.88 5.62
N VAL A 78 -9.45 -5.61 5.14
CA VAL A 78 -9.20 -4.54 4.16
C VAL A 78 -9.86 -4.87 2.82
N ARG A 79 -9.65 -6.08 2.31
CA ARG A 79 -10.27 -6.52 1.05
C ARG A 79 -11.79 -6.59 1.18
N GLY A 80 -12.28 -7.06 2.33
CA GLY A 80 -13.72 -7.15 2.60
C GLY A 80 -14.39 -5.79 2.59
N LEU A 81 -13.76 -4.77 3.17
CA LEU A 81 -14.30 -3.42 3.13
C LEU A 81 -14.32 -2.87 1.71
N ALA A 82 -13.23 -3.08 0.95
CA ALA A 82 -13.19 -2.63 -0.44
C ALA A 82 -14.31 -3.27 -1.25
N ALA A 83 -14.54 -4.57 -1.09
CA ALA A 83 -15.64 -5.25 -1.77
C ALA A 83 -16.99 -4.69 -1.34
N GLU A 84 -17.20 -4.50 -0.04
CA GLU A 84 -18.45 -3.90 0.47
C GLU A 84 -18.74 -2.54 -0.16
N LYS A 85 -17.73 -1.70 -0.30
CA LYS A 85 -17.89 -0.33 -0.81
C LYS A 85 -17.95 -0.23 -2.33
N LEU A 86 -17.26 -1.12 -3.05
CA LEU A 86 -17.00 -0.97 -4.48
C LEU A 86 -17.58 -2.07 -5.37
N LEU A 87 -18.17 -3.12 -4.80
CA LEU A 87 -18.67 -4.26 -5.59
C LEU A 87 -19.73 -3.83 -6.61
N ASP A 88 -20.68 -3.02 -6.19
CA ASP A 88 -21.75 -2.54 -7.08
C ASP A 88 -21.17 -1.74 -8.23
N LEU A 89 -20.19 -0.87 -7.96
CA LEU A 89 -19.52 -0.09 -8.98
C LEU A 89 -18.77 -0.99 -9.96
N ALA A 90 -18.09 -2.04 -9.45
CA ALA A 90 -17.36 -2.99 -10.29
C ALA A 90 -18.33 -3.74 -11.23
N ASN A 91 -19.49 -4.13 -10.72
CA ASN A 91 -20.53 -4.77 -11.53
C ASN A 91 -21.11 -3.82 -12.57
N ASP A 92 -21.29 -2.54 -12.24
CA ASP A 92 -21.73 -1.52 -13.20
C ASP A 92 -20.70 -1.37 -14.34
N TRP A 93 -19.41 -1.33 -14.00
CA TRP A 93 -18.35 -1.24 -15.00
C TRP A 93 -18.28 -2.50 -15.88
N ALA A 94 -18.45 -3.68 -15.30
CA ALA A 94 -18.49 -4.93 -16.04
C ALA A 94 -19.62 -4.98 -17.06
N GLN A 95 -20.78 -4.44 -16.69
CA GLN A 95 -21.97 -4.36 -17.56
C GLN A 95 -21.77 -3.43 -18.76
N GLU A 96 -20.93 -2.40 -18.60
CA GLU A 96 -20.65 -1.42 -19.65
C GLU A 96 -19.68 -1.97 -20.73
N SER A 97 -18.91 -3.03 -20.42
CA SER A 97 -18.06 -3.66 -21.41
C SER A 97 -18.87 -4.62 -22.27
N GLU A 98 -18.51 -4.77 -23.55
CA GLU A 98 -19.19 -5.70 -24.45
C GLU A 98 -19.05 -7.15 -23.98
N GLU A 99 -17.89 -7.49 -23.42
CA GLU A 99 -17.62 -8.82 -22.88
C GLU A 99 -18.38 -9.07 -21.58
N GLY A 100 -18.55 -8.03 -20.79
CA GLY A 100 -19.19 -8.11 -19.47
C GLY A 100 -20.68 -8.29 -19.51
N ARG A 101 -21.35 -7.94 -20.61
CA ARG A 101 -22.81 -8.07 -20.74
C ARG A 101 -23.30 -9.51 -20.71
N GLU A 102 -22.44 -10.44 -21.08
CA GLU A 102 -22.77 -11.87 -21.13
C GLU A 102 -22.23 -12.63 -19.92
N THR A 103 -21.47 -11.96 -19.02
CA THR A 103 -20.89 -12.60 -17.85
C THR A 103 -21.79 -12.45 -16.61
N ALA A 104 -21.69 -13.44 -15.73
CA ALA A 104 -22.37 -13.39 -14.44
C ALA A 104 -21.81 -12.24 -13.58
N GLU A 105 -22.60 -11.78 -12.62
CA GLU A 105 -22.16 -10.76 -11.66
C GLU A 105 -20.88 -11.21 -10.92
N ILE A 106 -20.00 -10.24 -10.65
CA ILE A 106 -18.81 -10.44 -9.84
C ILE A 106 -19.27 -10.62 -8.40
N THR A 107 -18.83 -11.69 -7.76
CA THR A 107 -19.11 -11.94 -6.35
C THR A 107 -18.12 -11.18 -5.47
N GLN A 108 -18.47 -11.02 -4.19
CA GLN A 108 -17.57 -10.42 -3.21
C GLN A 108 -16.23 -11.15 -3.15
N GLU A 109 -16.25 -12.48 -3.14
CA GLU A 109 -15.04 -13.29 -3.11
C GLU A 109 -14.18 -13.08 -4.35
N GLN A 110 -14.80 -13.04 -5.53
CA GLN A 110 -14.09 -12.79 -6.78
C GLN A 110 -13.45 -11.40 -6.80
N PHE A 111 -14.18 -10.40 -6.29
CA PHE A 111 -13.66 -9.03 -6.16
C PHE A 111 -12.38 -9.03 -5.30
N MET A 112 -12.47 -9.63 -4.11
CA MET A 112 -11.35 -9.68 -3.17
C MET A 112 -10.14 -10.40 -3.74
N GLU A 113 -10.35 -11.52 -4.43
CA GLU A 113 -9.27 -12.30 -5.04
C GLU A 113 -8.54 -11.56 -6.17
N ARG A 114 -9.24 -10.68 -6.88
CA ARG A 114 -8.65 -9.92 -7.98
C ARG A 114 -7.80 -8.75 -7.53
N MET A 115 -7.98 -8.28 -6.29
CA MET A 115 -7.17 -7.21 -5.73
C MET A 115 -5.74 -7.70 -5.47
N GLU A 116 -4.74 -6.98 -5.96
CA GLU A 116 -3.33 -7.30 -5.75
C GLU A 116 -2.69 -6.19 -4.92
N LEU A 117 -2.21 -6.51 -3.72
CA LEU A 117 -1.60 -5.51 -2.86
C LEU A 117 -0.32 -4.96 -3.48
N ASP A 118 -0.24 -3.65 -3.60
CA ASP A 118 0.92 -2.93 -4.11
C ASP A 118 1.73 -2.30 -2.97
N ALA A 119 1.05 -1.58 -2.07
CA ALA A 119 1.73 -0.85 -1.01
C ALA A 119 0.86 -0.66 0.22
N ILE A 120 1.54 -0.55 1.37
CA ILE A 120 0.93 -0.15 2.64
C ILE A 120 1.71 1.06 3.14
N GLN A 121 1.01 2.16 3.38
CA GLN A 121 1.59 3.35 3.99
C GLN A 121 1.05 3.49 5.40
N ILE A 122 1.94 3.78 6.35
CA ILE A 122 1.61 3.92 7.77
C ILE A 122 1.92 5.34 8.24
N TYR A 123 1.11 5.82 9.19
CA TYR A 123 1.32 7.10 9.88
C TYR A 123 1.61 6.83 11.37
N GLU A 124 2.28 7.76 12.02
CA GLU A 124 2.69 7.58 13.42
C GLU A 124 1.53 7.38 14.40
N ASP A 125 0.36 7.90 14.08
CA ASP A 125 -0.85 7.71 14.89
C ASP A 125 -1.56 6.38 14.67
N GLY A 126 -1.03 5.53 13.78
CA GLY A 126 -1.62 4.23 13.45
C GLY A 126 -2.61 4.26 12.29
N ALA A 127 -2.81 5.41 11.67
CA ALA A 127 -3.58 5.48 10.43
C ALA A 127 -2.83 4.75 9.31
N PHE A 128 -3.54 4.19 8.36
CA PHE A 128 -2.93 3.45 7.26
C PHE A 128 -3.66 3.69 5.94
N GLU A 129 -2.93 3.41 4.86
CA GLU A 129 -3.45 3.38 3.50
C GLU A 129 -2.96 2.09 2.84
N PHE A 130 -3.89 1.31 2.33
CA PHE A 130 -3.58 0.12 1.52
C PHE A 130 -3.88 0.46 0.07
N TRP A 131 -2.91 0.22 -0.80
CA TRP A 131 -3.03 0.46 -2.23
C TRP A 131 -2.98 -0.87 -2.97
N PHE A 132 -4.00 -1.15 -3.77
CA PHE A 132 -4.10 -2.38 -4.56
C PHE A 132 -4.17 -2.04 -6.05
N ASN A 133 -3.61 -2.93 -6.86
CA ASN A 133 -3.94 -2.99 -8.26
C ASN A 133 -5.32 -3.66 -8.35
N ASP A 134 -6.15 -3.20 -9.27
CA ASP A 134 -7.57 -3.60 -9.32
C ASP A 134 -7.84 -4.94 -10.00
N GLY A 135 -6.83 -5.58 -10.58
CA GLY A 135 -7.03 -6.82 -11.33
C GLY A 135 -8.04 -6.65 -12.48
N ASP A 136 -8.05 -5.46 -13.08
CA ASP A 136 -8.95 -5.06 -14.18
C ASP A 136 -10.43 -4.94 -13.78
N LEU A 137 -10.75 -4.90 -12.50
CA LEU A 137 -12.11 -4.63 -12.03
C LEU A 137 -12.60 -3.25 -12.50
N PHE A 138 -11.70 -2.29 -12.56
CA PHE A 138 -11.95 -0.91 -12.98
C PHE A 138 -11.02 -0.50 -14.12
N TRP A 139 -10.73 -1.44 -15.01
CA TRP A 139 -9.95 -1.22 -16.24
C TRP A 139 -8.55 -0.63 -16.00
N GLY A 140 -7.88 -1.09 -14.92
CA GLY A 140 -6.51 -0.70 -14.61
C GLY A 140 -6.37 0.49 -13.67
N HIS A 141 -7.40 0.78 -12.88
CA HIS A 141 -7.33 1.78 -11.82
C HIS A 141 -6.79 1.16 -10.52
N SER A 142 -6.47 1.99 -9.54
CA SER A 142 -6.05 1.52 -8.21
C SER A 142 -7.24 1.49 -7.26
N ILE A 143 -7.20 0.59 -6.30
CA ILE A 143 -8.15 0.56 -5.17
C ILE A 143 -7.39 1.05 -3.95
N HIS A 144 -7.92 2.05 -3.28
CA HIS A 144 -7.31 2.71 -2.14
C HIS A 144 -8.20 2.53 -0.91
N VAL A 145 -7.68 1.87 0.13
CA VAL A 145 -8.40 1.63 1.38
C VAL A 145 -7.70 2.39 2.50
N THR A 146 -8.45 3.18 3.24
CA THR A 146 -7.94 3.95 4.38
C THR A 146 -8.60 3.51 5.67
N GLY A 147 -7.90 3.68 6.76
CA GLY A 147 -8.39 3.37 8.09
C GLY A 147 -7.30 3.54 9.12
N SER A 148 -7.40 2.81 10.22
CA SER A 148 -6.41 2.84 11.29
C SER A 148 -6.34 1.50 12.02
N LEU A 149 -5.25 1.29 12.76
CA LEU A 149 -5.13 0.10 13.59
C LEU A 149 -6.20 0.05 14.68
N THR A 150 -6.63 1.22 15.15
CA THR A 150 -7.66 1.32 16.19
C THR A 150 -9.06 1.02 15.66
N ASN A 151 -9.41 1.62 14.54
CA ASN A 151 -10.78 1.56 14.00
C ASN A 151 -10.97 0.51 12.89
N GLY A 152 -9.88 -0.03 12.37
CA GLY A 152 -9.90 -0.91 11.21
C GLY A 152 -10.04 -0.12 9.92
N PRO A 153 -10.24 -0.80 8.78
CA PRO A 153 -10.47 -0.13 7.51
C PRO A 153 -11.84 0.57 7.53
N GLU A 154 -11.89 1.79 7.02
CA GLU A 154 -13.08 2.64 7.09
C GLU A 154 -13.61 3.06 5.74
N GLU A 155 -12.74 3.41 4.80
CA GLU A 155 -13.11 3.92 3.48
C GLU A 155 -12.38 3.18 2.38
N ALA A 156 -13.03 3.04 1.26
CA ALA A 156 -12.42 2.49 0.06
C ALA A 156 -12.90 3.28 -1.15
N GLN A 157 -11.98 3.55 -2.07
CA GLN A 157 -12.31 4.27 -3.30
C GLN A 157 -11.41 3.81 -4.44
N MET A 158 -11.90 4.03 -5.65
CA MET A 158 -11.13 3.79 -6.85
C MET A 158 -10.36 5.06 -7.18
N GLU A 159 -9.09 4.91 -7.46
CA GLU A 159 -8.21 6.01 -7.84
C GLU A 159 -7.68 5.79 -9.27
N GLY A 160 -7.69 6.82 -10.00
CA GLY A 160 -7.29 6.72 -11.39
C GLY A 160 -6.35 7.73 -11.85
#